data_6c2a370bec5a56fc1775e198e14c676d
#
_entry.id   6c2a370bec5a56fc1775e198e14c676d
#
_cell.length_a   1.000
_cell.length_b   1.000
_cell.length_c   1.000
_cell.angle_alpha   90.00
_cell.angle_beta   90.00
_cell.angle_gamma   90.00
#
_symmetry.space_group_name_H-M   'P 1'
#
loop_
_entity.id
_entity.type
_entity.pdbx_description
1 polymer ?
#
loop_
_entity_poly.entity_id
_entity_poly.type
_entity_poly.pdbx_seq_one_letter_code
_entity_poly.pdbx_strand_id
1 'polypeptide(L)'
;MPRDVDAVYALLLGRSALQFMRQYQEFGLKGRVKLIGGGTTTDEHVLPFMGDEAIGAVTALHYSASLDTPANKAFAQAYRARFKKVPSYYSESMYTGGKWLVAAINAINGRVEDRAALLEALRSVRPSDLPRGPVELDAYGNPIENVYIRRVERVNGELQNTVIDTFPKVSQFWTFDPVVYLREPLYSR
;
A
#
# COMPACT_ATOMS: atom_id res chain seq x y z
N MET A 1 8.79 18.35 21.99
CA MET A 1 7.82 18.55 20.90
C MET A 1 7.17 19.92 21.07
N PRO A 2 6.95 20.72 20.01
CA PRO A 2 6.21 21.98 20.11
C PRO A 2 4.85 21.76 20.77
N ARG A 3 4.31 22.77 21.44
CA ARG A 3 3.06 22.62 22.22
C ARG A 3 1.79 22.69 21.39
N ASP A 4 1.90 23.17 20.15
CA ASP A 4 0.83 23.51 19.19
C ASP A 4 0.94 22.71 17.90
N VAL A 5 1.14 21.40 18.04
CA VAL A 5 1.21 20.47 16.90
C VAL A 5 -0.16 19.83 16.68
N ASP A 6 -0.72 19.97 15.48
CA ASP A 6 -2.01 19.39 15.10
C ASP A 6 -1.92 17.90 14.78
N ALA A 7 -0.80 17.50 14.18
CA ALA A 7 -0.56 16.11 13.78
C ALA A 7 0.93 15.75 13.81
N VAL A 8 1.22 14.47 13.99
CA VAL A 8 2.54 13.87 13.78
C VAL A 8 2.47 12.99 12.55
N TYR A 9 3.38 13.21 11.61
CA TYR A 9 3.59 12.29 10.49
C TYR A 9 4.70 11.28 10.84
N ALA A 10 4.40 10.00 10.72
CA ALA A 10 5.35 8.92 10.98
C ALA A 10 5.46 7.97 9.78
N LEU A 11 6.70 7.66 9.38
CA LEU A 11 7.01 6.63 8.39
C LEU A 11 7.98 5.63 9.02
N LEU A 12 7.44 4.55 9.56
CA LEU A 12 8.16 3.56 10.32
C LEU A 12 7.84 2.15 9.81
N LEU A 13 8.74 1.20 10.08
CA LEU A 13 8.61 -0.19 9.65
C LEU A 13 8.86 -1.15 10.83
N GLY A 14 8.16 -2.29 10.82
CA GLY A 14 8.44 -3.41 11.72
C GLY A 14 8.48 -3.03 13.19
N ARG A 15 9.55 -3.42 13.88
CA ARG A 15 9.71 -3.19 15.33
C ARG A 15 9.69 -1.72 15.73
N SER A 16 10.23 -0.83 14.90
CA SER A 16 10.23 0.61 15.17
C SER A 16 8.81 1.17 15.22
N ALA A 17 7.93 0.70 14.34
CA ALA A 17 6.52 1.10 14.33
C ALA A 17 5.81 0.64 15.63
N LEU A 18 6.02 -0.62 16.05
CA LEU A 18 5.45 -1.15 17.29
C LEU A 18 5.89 -0.33 18.52
N GLN A 19 7.19 -0.07 18.60
CA GLN A 19 7.76 0.69 19.73
C GLN A 19 7.25 2.13 19.75
N PHE A 20 7.19 2.77 18.59
CA PHE A 20 6.68 4.13 18.45
C PHE A 20 5.22 4.23 18.87
N MET A 21 4.34 3.33 18.44
CA MET A 21 2.93 3.33 18.80
C MET A 21 2.72 3.25 20.31
N ARG A 22 3.46 2.35 20.99
CA ARG A 22 3.41 2.24 22.45
C ARG A 22 3.86 3.52 23.14
N GLN A 23 5.01 4.06 22.75
CA GLN A 23 5.53 5.32 23.32
C GLN A 23 4.60 6.50 23.05
N TYR A 24 3.98 6.56 21.85
CA TYR A 24 3.02 7.59 21.51
C TYR A 24 1.83 7.64 22.48
N GLN A 25 1.35 6.49 22.91
CA GLN A 25 0.32 6.37 23.94
C GLN A 25 0.89 6.66 25.34
N GLU A 26 2.03 6.07 25.71
CA GLU A 26 2.66 6.23 27.04
C GLU A 26 2.98 7.69 27.36
N PHE A 27 3.41 8.47 26.35
CA PHE A 27 3.64 9.91 26.50
C PHE A 27 2.36 10.77 26.43
N GLY A 28 1.18 10.15 26.40
CA GLY A 28 -0.11 10.83 26.41
C GLY A 28 -0.39 11.64 25.14
N LEU A 29 0.23 11.29 24.03
CA LEU A 29 -0.01 11.95 22.74
C LEU A 29 -1.26 11.41 22.04
N LYS A 30 -1.57 10.14 22.22
CA LYS A 30 -2.78 9.52 21.66
C LYS A 30 -4.02 10.25 22.17
N GLY A 31 -4.91 10.63 21.25
CA GLY A 31 -6.14 11.40 21.53
C GLY A 31 -5.93 12.91 21.66
N ARG A 32 -4.67 13.38 21.78
CA ARG A 32 -4.34 14.82 21.82
C ARG A 32 -3.79 15.34 20.49
N VAL A 33 -2.99 14.54 19.82
CA VAL A 33 -2.37 14.86 18.55
C VAL A 33 -2.76 13.78 17.56
N LYS A 34 -3.09 14.14 16.34
CA LYS A 34 -3.44 13.15 15.29
C LYS A 34 -2.18 12.41 14.83
N LEU A 35 -2.27 11.09 14.66
CA LEU A 35 -1.20 10.31 14.04
C LEU A 35 -1.57 9.99 12.61
N ILE A 36 -0.77 10.49 11.68
CA ILE A 36 -0.86 10.21 10.25
C ILE A 36 0.46 9.63 9.76
N GLY A 37 0.46 8.85 8.70
CA GLY A 37 1.73 8.30 8.23
C GLY A 37 1.68 7.47 6.96
N GLY A 38 2.83 6.95 6.60
CA GLY A 38 2.94 5.94 5.55
C GLY A 38 2.37 4.61 6.01
N GLY A 39 1.79 3.87 5.08
CA GLY A 39 1.07 2.63 5.37
C GLY A 39 1.89 1.52 5.99
N THR A 40 3.21 1.56 5.87
CA THR A 40 4.13 0.61 6.50
C THR A 40 4.10 0.69 8.04
N THR A 41 3.69 1.83 8.59
CA THR A 41 3.60 2.05 10.04
C THR A 41 2.53 1.18 10.71
N THR A 42 1.44 0.89 9.99
CA THR A 42 0.34 0.03 10.46
C THR A 42 0.09 -1.16 9.55
N ASP A 43 1.12 -1.61 8.81
CA ASP A 43 0.97 -2.73 7.89
C ASP A 43 0.40 -3.97 8.58
N GLU A 44 -0.38 -4.75 7.86
CA GLU A 44 -1.05 -5.96 8.34
C GLU A 44 -0.07 -7.02 8.89
N HIS A 45 1.23 -6.92 8.53
CA HIS A 45 2.27 -7.78 9.10
C HIS A 45 2.61 -7.42 10.55
N VAL A 46 2.53 -6.14 10.93
CA VAL A 46 2.88 -5.67 12.28
C VAL A 46 1.64 -5.35 13.12
N LEU A 47 0.53 -5.01 12.51
CA LEU A 47 -0.70 -4.61 13.17
C LEU A 47 -1.21 -5.63 14.22
N PRO A 48 -1.15 -6.95 14.00
CA PRO A 48 -1.56 -7.94 15.00
C PRO A 48 -0.74 -7.91 16.31
N PHE A 49 0.43 -7.29 16.32
CA PHE A 49 1.29 -7.14 17.49
C PHE A 49 1.11 -5.80 18.20
N MET A 50 0.25 -4.94 17.68
CA MET A 50 -0.19 -3.68 18.27
C MET A 50 -1.44 -3.91 19.11
N GLY A 51 -1.63 -3.06 20.12
CA GLY A 51 -2.85 -2.98 20.90
C GLY A 51 -3.71 -1.78 20.50
N ASP A 52 -4.53 -1.34 21.46
CA ASP A 52 -5.43 -0.19 21.26
C ASP A 52 -4.67 1.11 20.97
N GLU A 53 -3.36 1.16 21.26
CA GLU A 53 -2.51 2.31 20.93
C GLU A 53 -2.52 2.66 19.43
N ALA A 54 -2.76 1.67 18.56
CA ALA A 54 -2.81 1.90 17.11
C ALA A 54 -4.17 2.44 16.62
N ILE A 55 -5.25 2.26 17.39
CA ILE A 55 -6.60 2.65 16.97
C ILE A 55 -6.64 4.16 16.71
N GLY A 56 -7.19 4.53 15.55
CA GLY A 56 -7.33 5.92 15.10
C GLY A 56 -6.14 6.44 14.29
N ALA A 57 -5.01 5.71 14.19
CA ALA A 57 -3.92 6.07 13.30
C ALA A 57 -4.41 6.04 11.83
N VAL A 58 -4.07 7.09 11.08
CA VAL A 58 -4.45 7.22 9.66
C VAL A 58 -3.21 7.08 8.80
N THR A 59 -3.28 6.20 7.80
CA THR A 59 -2.14 5.93 6.91
C THR A 59 -2.58 5.88 5.45
N ALA A 60 -1.63 6.11 4.54
CA ALA A 60 -1.84 6.01 3.10
C ALA A 60 -1.00 4.87 2.51
N LEU A 61 -1.62 4.01 1.70
CA LEU A 61 -0.94 2.94 0.97
C LEU A 61 -1.77 2.48 -0.23
N HIS A 62 -1.13 1.83 -1.20
CA HIS A 62 -1.78 1.26 -2.38
C HIS A 62 -2.59 -0.02 -2.12
N TYR A 63 -2.59 -0.52 -0.89
CA TYR A 63 -3.31 -1.75 -0.51
C TYR A 63 -3.82 -1.69 0.93
N SER A 64 -4.94 -2.38 1.16
CA SER A 64 -5.41 -2.83 2.47
C SER A 64 -6.07 -4.19 2.33
N ALA A 65 -5.84 -5.08 3.29
CA ALA A 65 -6.52 -6.37 3.33
C ALA A 65 -8.04 -6.24 3.52
N SER A 66 -8.53 -5.07 3.92
CA SER A 66 -9.94 -4.76 4.10
C SER A 66 -10.65 -4.24 2.84
N LEU A 67 -9.96 -4.13 1.70
CA LEU A 67 -10.58 -3.67 0.45
C LEU A 67 -11.79 -4.53 0.09
N ASP A 68 -12.94 -3.87 -0.07
CA ASP A 68 -14.22 -4.50 -0.40
C ASP A 68 -14.37 -4.70 -1.91
N THR A 69 -13.47 -5.49 -2.49
CA THR A 69 -13.54 -5.91 -3.90
C THR A 69 -13.56 -7.44 -4.00
N PRO A 70 -14.22 -8.03 -5.02
CA PRO A 70 -14.22 -9.48 -5.21
C PRO A 70 -12.80 -10.07 -5.32
N ALA A 71 -11.91 -9.40 -6.05
CA ALA A 71 -10.54 -9.83 -6.23
C ALA A 71 -9.74 -9.85 -4.90
N ASN A 72 -9.88 -8.80 -4.09
CA ASN A 72 -9.21 -8.78 -2.79
C ASN A 72 -9.79 -9.80 -1.81
N LYS A 73 -11.12 -9.94 -1.76
CA LYS A 73 -11.78 -10.95 -0.90
C LYS A 73 -11.28 -12.37 -1.22
N ALA A 74 -11.24 -12.73 -2.50
CA ALA A 74 -10.74 -14.03 -2.93
C ALA A 74 -9.27 -14.24 -2.56
N PHE A 75 -8.42 -13.24 -2.82
CA PHE A 75 -7.00 -13.28 -2.46
C PHE A 75 -6.80 -13.39 -0.94
N ALA A 76 -7.43 -12.52 -0.16
CA ALA A 76 -7.28 -12.51 1.29
C ALA A 76 -7.79 -13.80 1.95
N GLN A 77 -8.89 -14.37 1.45
CA GLN A 77 -9.42 -15.65 1.91
C GLN A 77 -8.44 -16.81 1.60
N ALA A 78 -7.94 -16.89 0.37
CA ALA A 78 -6.98 -17.92 -0.02
C ALA A 78 -5.67 -17.82 0.76
N TYR A 79 -5.18 -16.59 0.97
CA TYR A 79 -3.98 -16.33 1.75
C TYR A 79 -4.15 -16.74 3.22
N ARG A 80 -5.26 -16.35 3.86
CA ARG A 80 -5.61 -16.75 5.24
C ARG A 80 -5.74 -18.27 5.37
N ALA A 81 -6.37 -18.94 4.40
CA ALA A 81 -6.54 -20.39 4.41
C ALA A 81 -5.19 -21.11 4.42
N ARG A 82 -4.24 -20.63 3.60
CA ARG A 82 -2.92 -21.26 3.43
C ARG A 82 -1.93 -20.90 4.53
N PHE A 83 -1.84 -19.62 4.90
CA PHE A 83 -0.77 -19.09 5.76
C PHE A 83 -1.22 -18.77 7.19
N LYS A 84 -2.53 -18.85 7.48
CA LYS A 84 -3.13 -18.52 8.78
C LYS A 84 -2.84 -17.07 9.24
N LYS A 85 -2.65 -16.17 8.27
CA LYS A 85 -2.31 -14.76 8.48
C LYS A 85 -3.11 -13.89 7.51
N VAL A 86 -3.30 -12.63 7.89
CA VAL A 86 -3.82 -11.59 6.99
C VAL A 86 -2.73 -11.24 5.97
N PRO A 87 -3.06 -11.08 4.69
CA PRO A 87 -2.08 -10.62 3.71
C PRO A 87 -1.68 -9.17 3.97
N SER A 88 -0.39 -8.88 3.87
CA SER A 88 0.16 -7.53 3.89
C SER A 88 0.36 -7.01 2.46
N TYR A 89 0.68 -5.74 2.32
CA TYR A 89 1.04 -5.17 1.02
C TYR A 89 2.25 -5.88 0.38
N TYR A 90 3.18 -6.42 1.17
CA TYR A 90 4.29 -7.23 0.65
C TYR A 90 3.80 -8.48 -0.10
N SER A 91 2.92 -9.26 0.55
CA SER A 91 2.39 -10.48 -0.05
C SER A 91 1.47 -10.18 -1.24
N GLU A 92 0.70 -9.11 -1.16
CA GLU A 92 -0.16 -8.66 -2.25
C GLU A 92 0.68 -8.16 -3.45
N SER A 93 1.73 -7.37 -3.22
CA SER A 93 2.59 -6.89 -4.30
C SER A 93 3.28 -8.02 -5.04
N MET A 94 3.73 -9.05 -4.32
CA MET A 94 4.32 -10.24 -4.95
C MET A 94 3.28 -11.05 -5.75
N TYR A 95 2.05 -11.16 -5.24
CA TYR A 95 0.95 -11.81 -5.95
C TYR A 95 0.57 -11.05 -7.23
N THR A 96 0.41 -9.73 -7.12
CA THR A 96 0.13 -8.83 -8.25
C THR A 96 1.24 -8.90 -9.30
N GLY A 97 2.51 -8.83 -8.88
CA GLY A 97 3.67 -8.98 -9.77
C GLY A 97 3.70 -10.34 -10.49
N GLY A 98 3.37 -11.42 -9.78
CA GLY A 98 3.25 -12.76 -10.37
C GLY A 98 2.16 -12.83 -11.42
N LYS A 99 0.97 -12.29 -11.15
CA LYS A 99 -0.13 -12.21 -12.13
C LYS A 99 0.26 -11.37 -13.35
N TRP A 100 0.95 -10.26 -13.13
CA TRP A 100 1.44 -9.40 -14.19
C TRP A 100 2.41 -10.13 -15.10
N LEU A 101 3.39 -10.83 -14.52
CA LEU A 101 4.37 -11.63 -15.27
C LEU A 101 3.69 -12.75 -16.07
N VAL A 102 2.77 -13.49 -15.47
CA VAL A 102 2.01 -14.55 -16.17
C VAL A 102 1.21 -13.97 -17.34
N ALA A 103 0.57 -12.82 -17.16
CA ALA A 103 -0.16 -12.17 -18.24
C ALA A 103 0.77 -11.77 -19.41
N ALA A 104 1.95 -11.23 -19.09
CA ALA A 104 2.94 -10.86 -20.12
C ALA A 104 3.49 -12.09 -20.88
N ILE A 105 3.82 -13.18 -20.16
CA ILE A 105 4.28 -14.43 -20.78
C ILE A 105 3.20 -15.02 -21.69
N ASN A 106 1.95 -15.01 -21.27
CA ASN A 106 0.85 -15.49 -22.09
C ASN A 106 0.65 -14.63 -23.35
N ALA A 107 0.81 -13.31 -23.25
CA ALA A 107 0.69 -12.39 -24.39
C ALA A 107 1.72 -12.66 -25.49
N ILE A 108 2.87 -13.23 -25.14
CA ILE A 108 3.92 -13.61 -26.11
C ILE A 108 3.98 -15.12 -26.39
N ASN A 109 2.92 -15.86 -26.02
CA ASN A 109 2.83 -17.31 -26.19
C ASN A 109 4.03 -18.08 -25.61
N GLY A 110 4.52 -17.65 -24.44
CA GLY A 110 5.60 -18.31 -23.70
C GLY A 110 7.02 -18.07 -24.24
N ARG A 111 7.23 -17.24 -25.26
CA ARG A 111 8.55 -16.97 -25.88
C ARG A 111 9.41 -16.05 -25.02
N VAL A 112 9.76 -16.48 -23.82
CA VAL A 112 10.46 -15.66 -22.80
C VAL A 112 11.92 -15.34 -23.16
N GLU A 113 12.52 -16.06 -24.11
CA GLU A 113 13.84 -15.81 -24.67
C GLU A 113 13.89 -14.54 -25.52
N ASP A 114 12.75 -14.12 -26.10
CA ASP A 114 12.59 -12.83 -26.76
C ASP A 114 12.40 -11.72 -25.71
N ARG A 115 13.52 -11.22 -25.21
CA ARG A 115 13.54 -10.21 -24.14
C ARG A 115 12.85 -8.90 -24.54
N ALA A 116 12.91 -8.51 -25.83
CA ALA A 116 12.29 -7.30 -26.31
C ALA A 116 10.76 -7.45 -26.30
N ALA A 117 10.24 -8.58 -26.82
CA ALA A 117 8.81 -8.87 -26.79
C ALA A 117 8.28 -9.00 -25.35
N LEU A 118 9.05 -9.65 -24.44
CA LEU A 118 8.65 -9.77 -23.04
C LEU A 118 8.57 -8.40 -22.35
N LEU A 119 9.55 -7.53 -22.58
CA LEU A 119 9.56 -6.18 -22.01
C LEU A 119 8.38 -5.34 -22.50
N GLU A 120 8.07 -5.42 -23.79
CA GLU A 120 6.93 -4.74 -24.39
C GLU A 120 5.61 -5.30 -23.81
N ALA A 121 5.49 -6.62 -23.69
CA ALA A 121 4.34 -7.26 -23.08
C ALA A 121 4.16 -6.82 -21.62
N LEU A 122 5.24 -6.78 -20.81
CA LEU A 122 5.20 -6.30 -19.43
C LEU A 122 4.69 -4.85 -19.32
N ARG A 123 5.01 -4.00 -20.29
CA ARG A 123 4.54 -2.61 -20.33
C ARG A 123 3.09 -2.46 -20.80
N SER A 124 2.63 -3.37 -21.64
CA SER A 124 1.32 -3.26 -22.33
C SER A 124 0.19 -4.02 -21.65
N VAL A 125 0.46 -5.14 -20.96
CA VAL A 125 -0.60 -5.91 -20.29
C VAL A 125 -1.28 -5.13 -19.17
N ARG A 126 -2.58 -5.41 -18.99
CA ARG A 126 -3.41 -4.77 -17.96
C ARG A 126 -4.27 -5.84 -17.27
N PRO A 127 -3.70 -6.61 -16.33
CA PRO A 127 -4.49 -7.57 -15.55
C PRO A 127 -5.63 -6.88 -14.81
N SER A 128 -6.83 -7.43 -14.88
CA SER A 128 -8.05 -6.77 -14.41
C SER A 128 -8.46 -7.13 -12.99
N ASP A 129 -7.99 -8.26 -12.46
CA ASP A 129 -8.45 -8.85 -11.20
C ASP A 129 -7.34 -8.83 -10.14
N LEU A 130 -6.73 -7.66 -9.96
CA LEU A 130 -5.69 -7.45 -8.95
C LEU A 130 -6.33 -7.09 -7.60
N PRO A 131 -5.81 -7.63 -6.49
CA PRO A 131 -6.38 -7.37 -5.15
C PRO A 131 -6.38 -5.89 -4.77
N ARG A 132 -5.35 -5.14 -5.18
CA ARG A 132 -5.24 -3.68 -4.94
C ARG A 132 -6.11 -2.81 -5.84
N GLY A 133 -6.79 -3.42 -6.82
CA GLY A 133 -7.55 -2.69 -7.84
C GLY A 133 -6.73 -2.46 -9.13
N PRO A 134 -7.18 -1.54 -9.99
CA PRO A 134 -6.55 -1.31 -11.29
C PRO A 134 -5.14 -0.74 -11.14
N VAL A 135 -4.23 -1.26 -11.97
CA VAL A 135 -2.84 -0.79 -12.08
C VAL A 135 -2.51 -0.63 -13.56
N GLU A 136 -1.84 0.47 -13.88
CA GLU A 136 -1.22 0.72 -15.18
C GLU A 136 0.25 1.08 -14.95
N LEU A 137 1.09 0.97 -15.98
CA LEU A 137 2.45 1.47 -15.91
C LEU A 137 2.54 2.79 -16.69
N ASP A 138 3.23 3.76 -16.11
CA ASP A 138 3.58 4.99 -16.82
C ASP A 138 4.71 4.76 -17.84
N ALA A 139 5.09 5.81 -18.57
CA ALA A 139 6.17 5.75 -19.57
C ALA A 139 7.54 5.36 -18.99
N TYR A 140 7.70 5.48 -17.68
CA TYR A 140 8.93 5.15 -16.95
C TYR A 140 8.90 3.77 -16.30
N GLY A 141 7.77 3.06 -16.42
CA GLY A 141 7.57 1.73 -15.84
C GLY A 141 7.14 1.73 -14.37
N ASN A 142 6.74 2.88 -13.82
CA ASN A 142 6.19 2.97 -12.48
C ASN A 142 4.67 2.78 -12.47
N PRO A 143 4.10 2.22 -11.39
CA PRO A 143 2.67 2.01 -11.31
C PRO A 143 1.89 3.31 -11.21
N ILE A 144 0.78 3.38 -11.95
CA ILE A 144 -0.33 4.31 -11.73
C ILE A 144 -1.41 3.47 -11.08
N GLU A 145 -1.71 3.73 -9.82
CA GLU A 145 -2.56 2.88 -9.00
C GLU A 145 -3.38 3.69 -7.99
N ASN A 146 -4.34 3.06 -7.35
CA ASN A 146 -5.08 3.72 -6.28
C ASN A 146 -4.21 3.84 -5.02
N VAL A 147 -4.34 4.98 -4.32
CA VAL A 147 -3.82 5.16 -2.96
C VAL A 147 -5.00 5.25 -2.02
N TYR A 148 -5.03 4.34 -1.06
CA TYR A 148 -6.09 4.23 -0.07
C TYR A 148 -5.70 4.93 1.22
N ILE A 149 -6.56 5.80 1.72
CA ILE A 149 -6.46 6.35 3.07
C ILE A 149 -7.11 5.34 4.00
N ARG A 150 -6.36 4.88 4.98
CA ARG A 150 -6.76 3.81 5.88
C ARG A 150 -6.70 4.30 7.32
N ARG A 151 -7.66 3.90 8.11
CA ARG A 151 -7.69 4.14 9.55
C ARG A 151 -7.66 2.81 10.30
N VAL A 152 -6.84 2.72 11.32
CA VAL A 152 -6.83 1.55 12.19
C VAL A 152 -8.10 1.55 13.04
N GLU A 153 -8.86 0.49 12.92
CA GLU A 153 -10.11 0.25 13.67
C GLU A 153 -10.11 -1.17 14.24
N ARG A 154 -10.96 -1.39 15.26
CA ARG A 154 -11.23 -2.72 15.77
C ARG A 154 -12.51 -3.25 15.13
N VAL A 155 -12.39 -4.29 14.31
CA VAL A 155 -13.50 -4.92 13.59
C VAL A 155 -13.54 -6.40 13.99
N ASN A 156 -14.67 -6.87 14.51
CA ASN A 156 -14.86 -8.25 14.98
C ASN A 156 -13.76 -8.74 15.95
N GLY A 157 -13.26 -7.83 16.81
CA GLY A 157 -12.22 -8.11 17.79
C GLY A 157 -10.77 -7.99 17.28
N GLU A 158 -10.54 -7.88 15.98
CA GLU A 158 -9.21 -7.74 15.38
C GLU A 158 -8.94 -6.29 14.95
N LEU A 159 -7.68 -5.86 14.99
CA LEU A 159 -7.26 -4.60 14.40
C LEU A 159 -7.21 -4.71 12.89
N GLN A 160 -7.73 -3.72 12.20
CA GLN A 160 -7.85 -3.67 10.75
C GLN A 160 -7.52 -2.26 10.23
N ASN A 161 -6.87 -2.18 9.08
CA ASN A 161 -6.74 -0.94 8.31
C ASN A 161 -7.99 -0.74 7.45
N THR A 162 -9.02 -0.11 8.01
CA THR A 162 -10.26 0.19 7.27
C THR A 162 -10.01 1.30 6.27
N VAL A 163 -10.37 1.08 5.01
CA VAL A 163 -10.31 2.11 3.98
C VAL A 163 -11.40 3.14 4.23
N ILE A 164 -11.01 4.40 4.37
CA ILE A 164 -11.92 5.53 4.65
C ILE A 164 -11.99 6.53 3.49
N ASP A 165 -11.00 6.48 2.58
CA ASP A 165 -10.99 7.31 1.35
C ASP A 165 -10.07 6.68 0.30
N THR A 166 -10.19 7.12 -0.95
CA THR A 166 -9.41 6.61 -2.07
C THR A 166 -9.04 7.74 -3.02
N PHE A 167 -7.74 7.87 -3.29
CA PHE A 167 -7.24 8.67 -4.42
C PHE A 167 -7.02 7.74 -5.60
N PRO A 168 -7.85 7.83 -6.66
CA PRO A 168 -7.72 6.92 -7.80
C PRO A 168 -6.59 7.35 -8.74
N LYS A 169 -5.96 6.37 -9.39
CA LYS A 169 -4.97 6.57 -10.47
C LYS A 169 -3.85 7.55 -10.11
N VAL A 170 -3.27 7.38 -8.94
CA VAL A 170 -2.13 8.19 -8.49
C VAL A 170 -0.88 7.75 -9.24
N SER A 171 -0.21 8.68 -9.93
CA SER A 171 1.10 8.47 -10.54
C SER A 171 2.23 8.93 -9.60
N GLN A 172 3.47 8.55 -9.93
CA GLN A 172 4.65 9.04 -9.20
C GLN A 172 4.81 10.57 -9.24
N PHE A 173 4.19 11.22 -10.22
CA PHE A 173 4.23 12.68 -10.38
C PHE A 173 3.08 13.39 -9.69
N TRP A 174 2.11 12.64 -9.13
CA TRP A 174 0.91 13.19 -8.52
C TRP A 174 0.18 14.14 -9.49
N THR A 175 0.09 15.43 -9.15
CA THR A 175 -0.53 16.47 -9.97
C THR A 175 0.48 17.28 -10.80
N PHE A 176 1.77 16.97 -10.70
CA PHE A 176 2.80 17.68 -11.44
C PHE A 176 2.90 17.19 -12.88
N ASP A 177 3.18 18.10 -13.82
CA ASP A 177 3.56 17.75 -15.17
C ASP A 177 4.91 17.02 -15.16
N PRO A 178 5.00 15.78 -15.71
CA PRO A 178 6.23 14.99 -15.65
C PRO A 178 7.44 15.66 -16.28
N VAL A 179 7.23 16.38 -17.40
CA VAL A 179 8.33 17.04 -18.15
C VAL A 179 8.87 18.22 -17.35
N VAL A 180 8.00 19.00 -16.74
CA VAL A 180 8.40 20.11 -15.88
C VAL A 180 9.08 19.59 -14.62
N TYR A 181 8.46 18.61 -13.95
CA TYR A 181 8.99 18.01 -12.72
C TYR A 181 10.39 17.43 -12.89
N LEU A 182 10.65 16.72 -14.00
CA LEU A 182 11.95 16.09 -14.25
C LEU A 182 13.06 17.09 -14.64
N ARG A 183 12.70 18.31 -15.03
CA ARG A 183 13.68 19.40 -15.30
C ARG A 183 14.13 20.13 -14.04
N GLU A 184 13.35 20.05 -12.97
CA GLU A 184 13.72 20.68 -11.70
C GLU A 184 14.96 20.02 -11.09
N PRO A 185 15.83 20.78 -10.41
CA PRO A 185 16.98 20.21 -9.70
C PRO A 185 16.55 19.18 -8.66
N LEU A 186 17.34 18.13 -8.46
CA LEU A 186 17.02 17.00 -7.55
C LEU A 186 16.65 17.43 -6.13
N TYR A 187 17.18 18.56 -5.67
CA TYR A 187 16.93 19.06 -4.30
C TYR A 187 15.77 20.06 -4.20
N SER A 188 15.10 20.39 -5.30
CA SER A 188 13.90 21.26 -5.34
C SER A 188 12.61 20.50 -5.65
N ARG A 189 12.70 19.19 -5.81
CA ARG A 189 11.58 18.29 -6.12
C ARG A 189 10.91 17.74 -4.87
#